data_af383e10a1c2ce44ca1e461413a51cf8
#
_entry.id   af383e10a1c2ce44ca1e461413a51cf8
#
_cell.length_a   1.000
_cell.length_b   1.000
_cell.length_c   1.000
_cell.angle_alpha   90.00
_cell.angle_beta   90.00
_cell.angle_gamma   90.00
#
_symmetry.space_group_name_H-M   'P 1'
#
loop_
_entity.id
_entity.type
_entity.pdbx_description
1 polymer ?
#
loop_
_entity_poly.entity_id
_entity_poly.type
_entity_poly.pdbx_seq_one_letter_code
_entity_poly.pdbx_strand_id
1 'polypeptide(L)'
;MTKKTKKKAKNLGCQQILLHPDRDLLAILEYLCGEANKVFNCSVYYGRQVWFKENRFVTKGELCGQMKWNRHFNAMYASSAQQICNSVVESFSSFRQLLKLFGKGELVNKPKPPNYRKSGLFTVSYPKKWLKLTDEGIRVPLGRKVKAWFGKTAFYIPMASNLDWNSIKEIRILPRHGCFYTEFVYSMKTHSVKFEKTHALSIDHGLNNWLTCTDTQGHSFIIDGKHLKSKNQWYNKQIATIKEGKPQGFWSKRLARITEKRNRQMRDAVNKTGRLIINHCLKYGIGTVVFGWNQGQKQSIELGTKTNQKFVQIPTARLKERIEQLCNLYGLQFIETEESYTSQASFLDNDFIPIYGEKPDNWEPSGKRIKRGLYKSAAGYLINADANGAANILKKVAGRLGLDLSRLSRGALTTPLRVRFWTA
;
A
#
# COMPACT_ATOMS: atom_id res chain seq x y z
N MET A 1 -14.79 -18.24 34.46
CA MET A 1 -14.46 -17.15 33.50
C MET A 1 -13.98 -17.77 32.21
N THR A 2 -14.81 -17.92 31.21
CA THR A 2 -14.51 -18.52 29.91
C THR A 2 -13.63 -17.55 29.09
N LYS A 3 -12.38 -17.94 28.81
CA LYS A 3 -11.49 -17.22 27.91
C LYS A 3 -12.15 -17.12 26.52
N LYS A 4 -12.63 -15.94 26.14
CA LYS A 4 -13.04 -15.66 24.75
C LYS A 4 -11.84 -15.90 23.85
N THR A 5 -11.85 -17.00 23.11
CA THR A 5 -10.91 -17.28 22.04
C THR A 5 -10.89 -16.10 21.07
N LYS A 6 -9.76 -15.43 20.94
CA LYS A 6 -9.55 -14.37 19.93
C LYS A 6 -9.85 -15.01 18.57
N LYS A 7 -10.95 -14.60 17.93
CA LYS A 7 -11.23 -14.99 16.53
C LYS A 7 -10.01 -14.61 15.69
N LYS A 8 -9.37 -15.60 15.05
CA LYS A 8 -8.29 -15.35 14.07
C LYS A 8 -8.77 -14.30 13.09
N ALA A 9 -8.00 -13.22 12.94
CA ALA A 9 -8.29 -12.18 11.96
C ALA A 9 -8.43 -12.85 10.59
N LYS A 10 -9.60 -12.68 9.93
CA LYS A 10 -9.82 -13.21 8.59
C LYS A 10 -8.94 -12.41 7.63
N ASN A 11 -8.02 -13.07 6.93
CA ASN A 11 -7.23 -12.43 5.91
C ASN A 11 -8.14 -12.00 4.76
N LEU A 12 -8.25 -10.69 4.55
CA LEU A 12 -9.04 -10.09 3.49
C LEU A 12 -8.13 -9.57 2.40
N GLY A 13 -8.48 -9.86 1.15
CA GLY A 13 -7.89 -9.26 -0.04
C GLY A 13 -8.79 -8.18 -0.61
N CYS A 14 -8.16 -7.25 -1.33
CA CYS A 14 -8.87 -6.23 -2.11
C CYS A 14 -8.38 -6.25 -3.55
N GLN A 15 -9.31 -6.29 -4.51
CA GLN A 15 -9.02 -6.17 -5.94
C GLN A 15 -9.87 -5.08 -6.54
N GLN A 16 -9.25 -4.20 -7.33
CA GLN A 16 -9.91 -3.08 -7.98
C GLN A 16 -9.99 -3.27 -9.49
N ILE A 17 -11.17 -3.04 -10.06
CA ILE A 17 -11.40 -3.00 -11.51
C ILE A 17 -11.89 -1.60 -11.88
N LEU A 18 -11.32 -1.01 -12.94
CA LEU A 18 -11.80 0.25 -13.50
C LEU A 18 -13.16 0.01 -14.17
N LEU A 19 -14.15 0.81 -13.81
CA LEU A 19 -15.43 0.84 -14.51
C LEU A 19 -15.35 1.74 -15.75
N HIS A 20 -16.04 1.33 -16.80
CA HIS A 20 -16.28 2.12 -18.01
C HIS A 20 -17.79 2.37 -18.14
N PRO A 21 -18.36 3.25 -17.28
CA PRO A 21 -19.79 3.49 -17.26
C PRO A 21 -20.24 4.20 -18.54
N ASP A 22 -21.41 3.83 -19.05
CA ASP A 22 -22.19 4.65 -19.98
C ASP A 22 -22.70 5.93 -19.31
N ARG A 23 -23.44 6.77 -20.03
CA ARG A 23 -23.90 8.07 -19.51
C ARG A 23 -24.84 7.89 -18.30
N ASP A 24 -25.75 6.92 -18.36
CA ASP A 24 -26.73 6.67 -17.32
C ASP A 24 -26.08 6.13 -16.05
N LEU A 25 -25.22 5.13 -16.20
CA LEU A 25 -24.48 4.58 -15.08
C LEU A 25 -23.55 5.61 -14.46
N LEU A 26 -22.88 6.45 -15.28
CA LEU A 26 -22.05 7.54 -14.79
C LEU A 26 -22.85 8.51 -13.92
N ALA A 27 -24.03 8.94 -14.37
CA ALA A 27 -24.92 9.82 -13.62
C ALA A 27 -25.37 9.20 -12.29
N ILE A 28 -25.72 7.90 -12.32
CA ILE A 28 -26.09 7.13 -11.10
C ILE A 28 -24.92 7.10 -10.13
N LEU A 29 -23.70 6.77 -10.58
CA LEU A 29 -22.52 6.68 -9.73
C LEU A 29 -22.11 8.03 -9.14
N GLU A 30 -22.16 9.11 -9.93
CA GLU A 30 -21.90 10.48 -9.45
C GLU A 30 -22.93 10.88 -8.38
N TYR A 31 -24.21 10.63 -8.63
CA TYR A 31 -25.28 10.93 -7.68
C TYR A 31 -25.08 10.15 -6.37
N LEU A 32 -24.93 8.81 -6.43
CA LEU A 32 -24.75 7.97 -5.26
C LEU A 32 -23.52 8.37 -4.42
N CYS A 33 -22.39 8.60 -5.08
CA CYS A 33 -21.16 9.01 -4.40
C CYS A 33 -21.24 10.44 -3.85
N GLY A 34 -22.01 11.32 -4.50
CA GLY A 34 -22.32 12.67 -4.01
C GLY A 34 -23.19 12.64 -2.75
N GLU A 35 -24.29 11.87 -2.78
CA GLU A 35 -25.15 11.68 -1.61
C GLU A 35 -24.39 11.00 -0.45
N ALA A 36 -23.51 10.04 -0.75
CA ALA A 36 -22.65 9.41 0.24
C ALA A 36 -21.75 10.42 0.98
N ASN A 37 -21.19 11.41 0.26
CA ASN A 37 -20.41 12.47 0.87
C ASN A 37 -21.25 13.35 1.82
N LYS A 38 -22.48 13.66 1.44
CA LYS A 38 -23.41 14.44 2.27
C LYS A 38 -23.84 13.64 3.51
N VAL A 39 -24.17 12.35 3.37
CA VAL A 39 -24.47 11.45 4.52
C VAL A 39 -23.30 11.42 5.48
N PHE A 40 -22.06 11.28 4.98
CA PHE A 40 -20.86 11.31 5.81
C PHE A 40 -20.78 12.60 6.63
N ASN A 41 -20.92 13.75 5.97
CA ASN A 41 -20.81 15.06 6.66
C ASN A 41 -21.94 15.29 7.68
N CYS A 42 -23.20 14.92 7.36
CA CYS A 42 -24.30 14.97 8.32
C CYS A 42 -24.03 14.06 9.53
N SER A 43 -23.49 12.86 9.28
CA SER A 43 -23.13 11.93 10.35
C SER A 43 -21.98 12.45 11.23
N VAL A 44 -20.97 13.08 10.62
CA VAL A 44 -19.87 13.73 11.36
C VAL A 44 -20.43 14.89 12.19
N TYR A 45 -21.34 15.73 11.62
CA TYR A 45 -21.95 16.81 12.35
C TYR A 45 -22.63 16.31 13.63
N TYR A 46 -23.50 15.31 13.50
CA TYR A 46 -24.20 14.72 14.66
C TYR A 46 -23.21 14.14 15.68
N GLY A 47 -22.24 13.35 15.25
CA GLY A 47 -21.21 12.80 16.13
C GLY A 47 -20.39 13.85 16.87
N ARG A 48 -20.10 15.00 16.21
CA ARG A 48 -19.43 16.15 16.85
C ARG A 48 -20.34 16.84 17.87
N GLN A 49 -21.65 16.99 17.60
CA GLN A 49 -22.60 17.56 18.58
C GLN A 49 -22.65 16.71 19.85
N VAL A 50 -22.76 15.38 19.72
CA VAL A 50 -22.72 14.44 20.85
C VAL A 50 -21.41 14.59 21.64
N TRP A 51 -20.28 14.66 20.94
CA TRP A 51 -18.98 14.83 21.59
C TRP A 51 -18.87 16.18 22.36
N PHE A 52 -19.22 17.27 21.70
CA PHE A 52 -19.05 18.62 22.31
C PHE A 52 -20.06 18.94 23.41
N LYS A 53 -21.30 18.45 23.28
CA LYS A 53 -22.36 18.74 24.23
C LYS A 53 -22.45 17.76 25.38
N GLU A 54 -22.21 16.48 25.10
CA GLU A 54 -22.44 15.38 26.04
C GLU A 54 -21.13 14.69 26.47
N ASN A 55 -19.99 15.11 25.96
CA ASN A 55 -18.66 14.55 26.23
C ASN A 55 -18.59 13.02 26.12
N ARG A 56 -19.37 12.46 25.21
CA ARG A 56 -19.40 11.01 24.91
C ARG A 56 -19.25 10.72 23.42
N PHE A 57 -19.03 9.46 23.08
CA PHE A 57 -18.93 9.01 21.70
C PHE A 57 -20.28 8.46 21.21
N VAL A 58 -20.67 8.87 20.00
CA VAL A 58 -21.87 8.36 19.33
C VAL A 58 -21.75 6.85 19.07
N THR A 59 -22.82 6.12 19.32
CA THR A 59 -22.91 4.68 19.01
C THR A 59 -23.41 4.44 17.58
N LYS A 60 -23.18 3.25 17.06
CA LYS A 60 -23.65 2.85 15.73
C LYS A 60 -25.17 2.89 15.62
N GLY A 61 -25.87 2.33 16.61
CA GLY A 61 -27.34 2.28 16.63
C GLY A 61 -27.94 3.68 16.66
N GLU A 62 -27.44 4.52 17.54
CA GLU A 62 -27.87 5.92 17.71
C GLU A 62 -27.69 6.71 16.40
N LEU A 63 -26.46 6.69 15.82
CA LEU A 63 -26.18 7.43 14.59
C LEU A 63 -27.04 6.95 13.42
N CYS A 64 -27.19 5.65 13.23
CA CYS A 64 -28.06 5.10 12.18
C CYS A 64 -29.53 5.44 12.43
N GLY A 65 -29.99 5.44 13.68
CA GLY A 65 -31.34 5.84 14.06
C GLY A 65 -31.63 7.30 13.70
N GLN A 66 -30.72 8.20 14.08
CA GLN A 66 -30.83 9.62 13.77
C GLN A 66 -30.78 9.90 12.26
N MET A 67 -29.90 9.21 11.52
CA MET A 67 -29.75 9.41 10.07
C MET A 67 -30.93 8.88 9.24
N LYS A 68 -31.80 8.01 9.76
CA LYS A 68 -33.01 7.55 9.05
C LYS A 68 -33.91 8.69 8.56
N TRP A 69 -33.93 9.81 9.24
CA TRP A 69 -34.72 10.99 8.88
C TRP A 69 -33.98 11.93 7.94
N ASN A 70 -32.72 11.68 7.65
CA ASN A 70 -31.91 12.54 6.79
C ASN A 70 -32.26 12.27 5.31
N ARG A 71 -32.51 13.35 4.53
CA ARG A 71 -32.89 13.26 3.11
C ARG A 71 -31.83 12.57 2.24
N HIS A 72 -30.54 12.76 2.57
CA HIS A 72 -29.42 12.15 1.82
C HIS A 72 -29.28 10.66 2.13
N PHE A 73 -29.51 10.26 3.36
CA PHE A 73 -29.57 8.85 3.76
C PHE A 73 -30.70 8.13 2.98
N ASN A 74 -31.90 8.74 2.92
CA ASN A 74 -33.05 8.20 2.23
C ASN A 74 -32.93 8.21 0.70
N ALA A 75 -31.99 8.96 0.13
CA ALA A 75 -31.67 8.92 -1.29
C ALA A 75 -30.89 7.67 -1.69
N MET A 76 -30.24 7.02 -0.74
CA MET A 76 -29.39 5.86 -0.98
C MET A 76 -30.11 4.53 -0.67
N TYR A 77 -29.51 3.42 -1.08
CA TYR A 77 -29.90 2.12 -0.57
C TYR A 77 -29.55 2.04 0.92
N ALA A 78 -30.53 1.71 1.76
CA ALA A 78 -30.43 1.85 3.22
C ALA A 78 -29.17 1.18 3.81
N SER A 79 -28.85 -0.04 3.34
CA SER A 79 -27.66 -0.75 3.82
C SER A 79 -26.36 -0.02 3.48
N SER A 80 -26.28 0.58 2.30
CA SER A 80 -25.09 1.36 1.88
C SER A 80 -24.96 2.66 2.68
N ALA A 81 -26.07 3.34 2.94
CA ALA A 81 -26.08 4.51 3.82
C ALA A 81 -25.66 4.17 5.26
N GLN A 82 -26.08 3.01 5.78
CA GLN A 82 -25.63 2.51 7.09
C GLN A 82 -24.12 2.25 7.13
N GLN A 83 -23.50 1.76 6.02
CA GLN A 83 -22.05 1.57 5.98
C GLN A 83 -21.30 2.90 6.11
N ILE A 84 -21.86 3.99 5.59
CA ILE A 84 -21.28 5.32 5.75
C ILE A 84 -21.33 5.76 7.22
N CYS A 85 -22.50 5.59 7.88
CA CYS A 85 -22.62 5.86 9.31
C CYS A 85 -21.61 5.05 10.13
N ASN A 86 -21.42 3.76 9.79
CA ASN A 86 -20.43 2.90 10.43
C ASN A 86 -19.02 3.46 10.30
N SER A 87 -18.62 3.94 9.11
CA SER A 87 -17.28 4.52 8.90
C SER A 87 -17.05 5.78 9.71
N VAL A 88 -18.10 6.56 9.97
CA VAL A 88 -18.03 7.72 10.88
C VAL A 88 -17.81 7.27 12.32
N VAL A 89 -18.57 6.27 12.81
CA VAL A 89 -18.38 5.72 14.15
C VAL A 89 -16.97 5.14 14.33
N GLU A 90 -16.43 4.46 13.32
CA GLU A 90 -15.05 3.98 13.31
C GLU A 90 -14.05 5.13 13.41
N SER A 91 -14.31 6.25 12.71
CA SER A 91 -13.46 7.45 12.80
C SER A 91 -13.47 8.06 14.21
N PHE A 92 -14.62 8.10 14.88
CA PHE A 92 -14.71 8.52 16.30
C PHE A 92 -14.05 7.50 17.24
N SER A 93 -14.12 6.21 16.93
CA SER A 93 -13.40 5.17 17.69
C SER A 93 -11.88 5.34 17.58
N SER A 94 -11.37 5.64 16.40
CA SER A 94 -9.95 5.97 16.21
C SER A 94 -9.54 7.23 16.97
N PHE A 95 -10.36 8.27 16.93
CA PHE A 95 -10.15 9.49 17.70
C PHE A 95 -10.10 9.20 19.22
N ARG A 96 -10.99 8.34 19.73
CA ARG A 96 -10.97 7.88 21.13
C ARG A 96 -9.66 7.19 21.50
N GLN A 97 -9.11 6.34 20.62
CA GLN A 97 -7.83 5.68 20.88
C GLN A 97 -6.67 6.69 20.89
N LEU A 98 -6.66 7.65 19.96
CA LEU A 98 -5.66 8.72 19.95
C LEU A 98 -5.71 9.58 21.22
N LEU A 99 -6.91 9.89 21.74
CA LEU A 99 -7.04 10.60 23.02
C LEU A 99 -6.45 9.80 24.19
N LYS A 100 -6.61 8.47 24.21
CA LYS A 100 -5.99 7.62 25.22
C LYS A 100 -4.45 7.64 25.14
N LEU A 101 -3.88 7.61 23.93
CA LEU A 101 -2.43 7.72 23.73
C LEU A 101 -1.92 9.11 24.14
N PHE A 102 -2.65 10.17 23.83
CA PHE A 102 -2.32 11.52 24.27
C PHE A 102 -2.35 11.64 25.81
N GLY A 103 -3.37 11.06 26.48
CA GLY A 103 -3.45 11.02 27.95
C GLY A 103 -2.32 10.23 28.61
N LYS A 104 -1.66 9.33 27.90
CA LYS A 104 -0.46 8.60 28.36
C LYS A 104 0.86 9.32 28.05
N GLY A 105 0.83 10.49 27.40
CA GLY A 105 2.04 11.20 26.97
C GLY A 105 2.71 10.61 25.71
N GLU A 106 2.08 9.64 25.04
CA GLU A 106 2.61 8.99 23.84
C GLU A 106 2.42 9.84 22.56
N LEU A 107 1.71 10.96 22.63
CA LEU A 107 1.49 11.91 21.54
C LEU A 107 1.81 13.34 21.99
N VAL A 108 2.57 14.05 21.17
CA VAL A 108 2.95 15.46 21.42
C VAL A 108 1.75 16.40 21.26
N ASN A 109 0.91 16.18 20.23
CA ASN A 109 -0.19 17.06 19.90
C ASN A 109 -1.54 16.44 20.29
N LYS A 110 -2.43 17.24 20.89
CA LYS A 110 -3.79 16.82 21.22
C LYS A 110 -4.57 16.48 19.95
N PRO A 111 -5.12 15.25 19.82
CA PRO A 111 -5.93 14.84 18.68
C PRO A 111 -7.17 15.72 18.51
N LYS A 112 -7.55 15.93 17.25
CA LYS A 112 -8.79 16.64 16.90
C LYS A 112 -9.88 15.64 16.50
N PRO A 113 -11.16 15.92 16.79
CA PRO A 113 -12.27 15.06 16.38
C PRO A 113 -12.37 14.97 14.86
N PRO A 114 -13.02 13.91 14.33
CA PRO A 114 -13.21 13.75 12.89
C PRO A 114 -13.76 15.01 12.24
N ASN A 115 -13.19 15.41 11.12
CA ASN A 115 -13.54 16.64 10.40
C ASN A 115 -14.46 16.33 9.21
N TYR A 116 -15.14 17.37 8.73
CA TYR A 116 -15.94 17.30 7.51
C TYR A 116 -15.06 17.04 6.29
N ARG A 117 -15.62 16.30 5.37
CA ARG A 117 -15.04 16.18 4.04
C ARG A 117 -15.37 17.42 3.21
N LYS A 118 -14.41 17.89 2.43
CA LYS A 118 -14.67 18.91 1.41
C LYS A 118 -15.65 18.39 0.38
N SER A 119 -16.21 19.27 -0.43
CA SER A 119 -17.07 18.90 -1.58
C SER A 119 -16.40 17.80 -2.43
N GLY A 120 -17.20 16.88 -2.97
CA GLY A 120 -16.72 15.79 -3.80
C GLY A 120 -17.51 14.52 -3.63
N LEU A 121 -16.94 13.42 -4.09
CA LEU A 121 -17.57 12.11 -4.08
C LEU A 121 -16.98 11.25 -2.95
N PHE A 122 -17.82 10.40 -2.35
CA PHE A 122 -17.41 9.45 -1.31
C PHE A 122 -17.68 8.01 -1.74
N THR A 123 -16.91 7.08 -1.18
CA THR A 123 -17.05 5.64 -1.43
C THR A 123 -18.40 5.12 -0.98
N VAL A 124 -19.03 4.27 -1.80
CA VAL A 124 -20.28 3.58 -1.46
C VAL A 124 -20.01 2.08 -1.34
N SER A 125 -20.31 1.51 -0.17
CA SER A 125 -20.10 0.08 0.10
C SER A 125 -21.40 -0.69 0.10
N TYR A 126 -21.37 -1.87 -0.52
CA TYR A 126 -22.47 -2.82 -0.59
C TYR A 126 -22.04 -4.17 -0.01
N PRO A 127 -22.53 -4.57 1.19
CA PRO A 127 -22.30 -5.91 1.72
C PRO A 127 -22.88 -6.99 0.79
N LYS A 128 -22.18 -8.13 0.65
CA LYS A 128 -22.55 -9.22 -0.26
C LYS A 128 -24.02 -9.65 -0.17
N LYS A 129 -24.56 -9.70 1.04
CA LYS A 129 -25.95 -10.15 1.27
C LYS A 129 -27.02 -9.40 0.47
N TRP A 130 -26.70 -8.22 -0.06
CA TRP A 130 -27.58 -7.38 -0.85
C TRP A 130 -27.28 -7.42 -2.35
N LEU A 131 -26.26 -8.16 -2.74
CA LEU A 131 -25.82 -8.31 -4.11
C LEU A 131 -26.24 -9.67 -4.65
N LYS A 132 -26.50 -9.74 -5.96
CA LYS A 132 -26.77 -11.01 -6.66
C LYS A 132 -25.86 -11.09 -7.88
N LEU A 133 -25.23 -12.26 -8.08
CA LEU A 133 -24.55 -12.57 -9.33
C LEU A 133 -25.62 -13.04 -10.33
N THR A 134 -25.57 -12.48 -11.54
CA THR A 134 -26.45 -12.81 -12.68
C THR A 134 -25.58 -12.96 -13.93
N ASP A 135 -26.18 -13.37 -15.03
CA ASP A 135 -25.46 -13.49 -16.33
C ASP A 135 -24.96 -12.14 -16.86
N GLU A 136 -25.65 -11.04 -16.53
CA GLU A 136 -25.25 -9.66 -16.88
C GLU A 136 -24.13 -9.11 -15.95
N GLY A 137 -23.75 -9.86 -14.92
CA GLY A 137 -22.79 -9.44 -13.90
C GLY A 137 -23.43 -9.33 -12.51
N ILE A 138 -22.82 -8.53 -11.66
CA ILE A 138 -23.28 -8.35 -10.29
C ILE A 138 -24.36 -7.27 -10.25
N ARG A 139 -25.57 -7.67 -9.91
CA ARG A 139 -26.69 -6.77 -9.69
C ARG A 139 -26.54 -6.02 -8.38
N VAL A 140 -26.49 -4.68 -8.46
CA VAL A 140 -26.34 -3.75 -7.34
C VAL A 140 -27.65 -2.98 -7.15
N PRO A 141 -28.32 -3.08 -5.99
CA PRO A 141 -29.64 -2.47 -5.79
C PRO A 141 -29.55 -0.96 -5.61
N LEU A 142 -30.53 -0.24 -6.13
CA LEU A 142 -30.69 1.20 -5.99
C LEU A 142 -31.70 1.53 -4.87
N GLY A 143 -31.50 2.67 -4.23
CA GLY A 143 -32.45 3.25 -3.27
C GLY A 143 -33.74 3.69 -3.94
N ARG A 144 -34.82 3.84 -3.14
CA ARG A 144 -36.17 4.14 -3.64
C ARG A 144 -36.21 5.42 -4.52
N LYS A 145 -35.58 6.49 -4.09
CA LYS A 145 -35.54 7.76 -4.84
C LYS A 145 -34.78 7.65 -6.17
N VAL A 146 -33.64 6.95 -6.16
CA VAL A 146 -32.83 6.74 -7.37
C VAL A 146 -33.60 5.88 -8.38
N LYS A 147 -34.33 4.87 -7.90
CA LYS A 147 -35.24 4.07 -8.74
C LYS A 147 -36.28 4.95 -9.44
N ALA A 148 -36.90 5.85 -8.69
CA ALA A 148 -37.92 6.75 -9.27
C ALA A 148 -37.33 7.70 -10.32
N TRP A 149 -36.13 8.25 -10.09
CA TRP A 149 -35.52 9.22 -10.99
C TRP A 149 -34.94 8.61 -12.26
N PHE A 150 -34.30 7.44 -12.14
CA PHE A 150 -33.61 6.82 -13.27
C PHE A 150 -34.44 5.70 -13.94
N GLY A 151 -35.63 5.37 -13.41
CA GLY A 151 -36.45 4.28 -13.94
C GLY A 151 -35.84 2.88 -13.80
N LYS A 152 -34.75 2.74 -13.05
CA LYS A 152 -33.98 1.50 -12.92
C LYS A 152 -34.02 0.99 -11.49
N THR A 153 -34.20 -0.32 -11.28
CA THR A 153 -34.23 -0.94 -9.93
C THR A 153 -32.82 -1.27 -9.40
N ALA A 154 -31.87 -1.42 -10.29
CA ALA A 154 -30.49 -1.78 -10.02
C ALA A 154 -29.58 -1.31 -11.16
N PHE A 155 -28.27 -1.36 -10.95
CA PHE A 155 -27.26 -1.32 -11.99
C PHE A 155 -26.39 -2.57 -11.91
N TYR A 156 -25.64 -2.85 -12.97
CA TYR A 156 -24.80 -4.03 -13.08
C TYR A 156 -23.33 -3.64 -13.19
N ILE A 157 -22.47 -4.44 -12.56
CA ILE A 157 -21.03 -4.31 -12.64
C ILE A 157 -20.40 -5.66 -13.01
N PRO A 158 -19.32 -5.67 -13.82
CA PRO A 158 -18.69 -6.92 -14.20
C PRO A 158 -18.08 -7.61 -12.99
N MET A 159 -18.23 -8.94 -12.92
CA MET A 159 -17.50 -9.78 -11.97
C MET A 159 -16.04 -9.91 -12.39
N ALA A 160 -15.12 -9.87 -11.42
CA ALA A 160 -13.71 -10.16 -11.65
C ALA A 160 -13.52 -11.63 -12.02
N SER A 161 -12.98 -11.93 -13.21
CA SER A 161 -12.84 -13.29 -13.73
C SER A 161 -11.98 -14.23 -12.88
N ASN A 162 -11.08 -13.67 -12.09
CA ASN A 162 -10.14 -14.41 -11.22
C ASN A 162 -10.58 -14.51 -9.77
N LEU A 163 -11.79 -14.06 -9.42
CA LEU A 163 -12.32 -14.15 -8.06
C LEU A 163 -13.53 -15.11 -8.02
N ASP A 164 -13.57 -15.89 -6.95
CA ASP A 164 -14.76 -16.69 -6.64
C ASP A 164 -15.81 -15.82 -5.95
N TRP A 165 -17.04 -15.80 -6.48
CA TRP A 165 -18.17 -15.10 -5.91
C TRP A 165 -18.42 -15.45 -4.43
N ASN A 166 -18.20 -16.70 -4.04
CA ASN A 166 -18.42 -17.15 -2.67
C ASN A 166 -17.43 -16.54 -1.68
N SER A 167 -16.26 -16.17 -2.16
CA SER A 167 -15.22 -15.51 -1.35
C SER A 167 -15.53 -14.03 -1.07
N ILE A 168 -16.34 -13.37 -1.92
CA ILE A 168 -16.66 -11.94 -1.80
C ILE A 168 -17.38 -11.66 -0.48
N LYS A 169 -17.03 -10.57 0.18
CA LYS A 169 -17.65 -10.07 1.43
C LYS A 169 -18.43 -8.78 1.21
N GLU A 170 -17.87 -7.87 0.43
CA GLU A 170 -18.51 -6.64 0.03
C GLU A 170 -17.94 -6.12 -1.27
N ILE A 171 -18.66 -5.23 -1.91
CA ILE A 171 -18.21 -4.47 -3.06
C ILE A 171 -18.26 -2.98 -2.72
N ARG A 172 -17.22 -2.24 -3.11
CA ARG A 172 -17.14 -0.80 -2.93
C ARG A 172 -17.04 -0.10 -4.28
N ILE A 173 -17.82 0.95 -4.45
CA ILE A 173 -17.67 1.88 -5.57
C ILE A 173 -16.76 3.00 -5.12
N LEU A 174 -15.60 3.12 -5.77
CA LEU A 174 -14.57 4.07 -5.43
C LEU A 174 -14.47 5.17 -6.49
N PRO A 175 -14.88 6.41 -6.20
CA PRO A 175 -14.61 7.54 -7.08
C PRO A 175 -13.16 8.00 -6.90
N ARG A 176 -12.41 8.11 -8.00
CA ARG A 176 -11.03 8.61 -8.01
C ARG A 176 -10.73 9.40 -9.27
N HIS A 177 -10.34 10.65 -9.11
CA HIS A 177 -9.89 11.50 -10.22
C HIS A 177 -10.80 11.45 -11.46
N GLY A 178 -12.12 11.51 -11.26
CA GLY A 178 -13.10 11.46 -12.34
C GLY A 178 -13.31 10.08 -12.97
N CYS A 179 -12.76 9.03 -12.38
CA CYS A 179 -13.01 7.64 -12.73
C CYS A 179 -13.69 6.92 -11.57
N PHE A 180 -14.39 5.82 -11.87
CA PHE A 180 -14.99 4.93 -10.89
C PHE A 180 -14.34 3.57 -10.94
N TYR A 181 -14.11 2.98 -9.77
CA TYR A 181 -13.61 1.62 -9.60
C TYR A 181 -14.62 0.80 -8.82
N THR A 182 -14.74 -0.45 -9.19
CA THR A 182 -15.28 -1.49 -8.30
C THR A 182 -14.13 -2.09 -7.52
N GLU A 183 -14.23 -2.07 -6.20
CA GLU A 183 -13.32 -2.78 -5.30
C GLU A 183 -14.04 -3.98 -4.70
N PHE A 184 -13.51 -5.16 -4.95
CA PHE A 184 -13.95 -6.41 -4.37
C PHE A 184 -13.17 -6.66 -3.09
N VAL A 185 -13.87 -6.77 -1.97
CA VAL A 185 -13.29 -7.25 -0.72
C VAL A 185 -13.65 -8.71 -0.55
N TYR A 186 -12.65 -9.57 -0.45
CA TYR A 186 -12.85 -11.01 -0.43
C TYR A 186 -12.00 -11.71 0.63
N SER A 187 -12.44 -12.88 1.09
CA SER A 187 -11.64 -13.71 1.99
C SER A 187 -10.56 -14.44 1.22
N MET A 188 -9.33 -14.34 1.68
CA MET A 188 -8.20 -15.08 1.15
C MET A 188 -7.96 -16.36 1.96
N LYS A 189 -7.63 -17.44 1.26
CA LYS A 189 -7.08 -18.64 1.87
C LYS A 189 -5.59 -18.38 2.14
N THR A 190 -5.15 -18.58 3.37
CA THR A 190 -3.70 -18.55 3.69
C THR A 190 -3.06 -19.82 3.16
N HIS A 191 -1.96 -19.67 2.46
CA HIS A 191 -1.09 -20.77 2.09
C HIS A 191 -0.02 -20.87 3.19
N SER A 192 -0.03 -21.93 3.99
CA SER A 192 1.06 -22.13 4.94
C SER A 192 2.12 -23.02 4.30
N VAL A 193 3.12 -22.41 3.72
CA VAL A 193 4.32 -23.11 3.25
C VAL A 193 5.25 -23.27 4.46
N LYS A 194 5.73 -24.48 4.69
CA LYS A 194 6.70 -24.77 5.73
C LYS A 194 8.11 -24.73 5.11
N PHE A 195 8.67 -23.55 4.99
CA PHE A 195 10.07 -23.37 4.60
C PHE A 195 10.95 -23.11 5.84
N GLU A 196 12.22 -23.44 5.72
CA GLU A 196 13.20 -23.13 6.74
C GLU A 196 13.41 -21.62 6.84
N LYS A 197 13.31 -21.10 8.07
CA LYS A 197 13.46 -19.66 8.32
C LYS A 197 14.90 -19.19 8.21
N THR A 198 15.86 -20.11 8.27
CA THR A 198 17.30 -19.87 8.04
C THR A 198 17.63 -19.63 6.57
N HIS A 199 16.76 -20.03 5.64
CA HIS A 199 16.86 -19.61 4.25
C HIS A 199 16.22 -18.23 4.10
N ALA A 200 17.03 -17.22 3.81
CA ALA A 200 16.60 -15.82 3.80
C ALA A 200 16.96 -15.10 2.49
N LEU A 201 16.08 -14.19 2.10
CA LEU A 201 16.27 -13.23 1.01
C LEU A 201 16.37 -11.82 1.60
N SER A 202 17.44 -11.09 1.31
CA SER A 202 17.51 -9.66 1.61
C SER A 202 17.06 -8.80 0.44
N ILE A 203 16.60 -7.61 0.76
CA ILE A 203 16.15 -6.61 -0.20
C ILE A 203 16.79 -5.27 0.19
N ASP A 204 17.65 -4.76 -0.69
CA ASP A 204 18.15 -3.38 -0.70
C ASP A 204 17.34 -2.57 -1.72
N HIS A 205 16.88 -1.38 -1.36
CA HIS A 205 16.04 -0.57 -2.23
C HIS A 205 16.75 0.67 -2.78
N GLY A 206 16.50 0.97 -4.05
CA GLY A 206 17.12 2.10 -4.72
C GLY A 206 16.20 2.81 -5.73
N LEU A 207 16.78 3.75 -6.50
CA LEU A 207 16.04 4.52 -7.51
C LEU A 207 16.11 3.93 -8.91
N ASN A 208 17.30 3.56 -9.38
CA ASN A 208 17.49 2.99 -10.72
C ASN A 208 17.37 1.47 -10.69
N ASN A 209 17.95 0.87 -9.68
CA ASN A 209 17.70 -0.50 -9.27
C ASN A 209 16.65 -0.39 -8.15
N TRP A 210 15.39 -0.69 -8.49
CA TRP A 210 14.31 -0.49 -7.52
C TRP A 210 14.46 -1.39 -6.31
N LEU A 211 14.76 -2.65 -6.56
CA LEU A 211 15.17 -3.60 -5.54
C LEU A 211 16.41 -4.35 -6.04
N THR A 212 17.37 -4.54 -5.15
CA THR A 212 18.47 -5.50 -5.32
C THR A 212 18.33 -6.56 -4.25
N CYS A 213 18.31 -7.80 -4.66
CA CYS A 213 18.03 -8.93 -3.81
C CYS A 213 19.19 -9.91 -3.84
N THR A 214 19.56 -10.44 -2.66
CA THR A 214 20.48 -11.57 -2.52
C THR A 214 19.90 -12.58 -1.53
N ASP A 215 20.14 -13.86 -1.74
CA ASP A 215 19.65 -14.91 -0.84
C ASP A 215 20.75 -15.81 -0.31
N THR A 216 20.47 -16.52 0.78
CA THR A 216 21.39 -17.45 1.41
C THR A 216 21.72 -18.68 0.52
N GLN A 217 21.02 -18.88 -0.60
CA GLN A 217 21.29 -19.95 -1.57
C GLN A 217 22.30 -19.53 -2.65
N GLY A 218 22.79 -18.28 -2.62
CA GLY A 218 23.78 -17.78 -3.57
C GLY A 218 23.19 -17.14 -4.83
N HIS A 219 21.90 -16.79 -4.84
CA HIS A 219 21.31 -16.06 -5.95
C HIS A 219 21.31 -14.58 -5.68
N SER A 220 21.51 -13.79 -6.76
CA SER A 220 21.30 -12.35 -6.71
C SER A 220 20.55 -11.85 -7.96
N PHE A 221 19.66 -10.89 -7.77
CA PHE A 221 18.94 -10.27 -8.87
C PHE A 221 18.56 -8.83 -8.58
N ILE A 222 18.34 -8.06 -9.64
CA ILE A 222 17.97 -6.65 -9.58
C ILE A 222 16.65 -6.46 -10.30
N ILE A 223 15.69 -5.83 -9.65
CA ILE A 223 14.46 -5.36 -10.27
C ILE A 223 14.65 -3.93 -10.75
N ASP A 224 14.59 -3.73 -12.07
CA ASP A 224 14.88 -2.45 -12.71
C ASP A 224 13.82 -1.37 -12.37
N GLY A 225 14.25 -0.21 -11.86
CA GLY A 225 13.41 0.93 -11.55
C GLY A 225 13.36 2.02 -12.62
N LYS A 226 14.20 1.93 -13.67
CA LYS A 226 14.34 2.99 -14.69
C LYS A 226 13.03 3.27 -15.42
N HIS A 227 12.22 2.24 -15.68
CA HIS A 227 10.92 2.38 -16.32
C HIS A 227 9.94 3.23 -15.47
N LEU A 228 9.87 2.96 -14.16
CA LEU A 228 9.04 3.77 -13.24
C LEU A 228 9.51 5.23 -13.18
N LYS A 229 10.83 5.41 -13.14
CA LYS A 229 11.43 6.75 -13.17
C LYS A 229 11.07 7.51 -14.45
N SER A 230 11.17 6.87 -15.61
CA SER A 230 10.79 7.45 -16.90
C SER A 230 9.31 7.85 -16.92
N LYS A 231 8.40 6.98 -16.46
CA LYS A 231 6.96 7.28 -16.36
C LYS A 231 6.67 8.45 -15.43
N ASN A 232 7.35 8.54 -14.29
CA ASN A 232 7.21 9.67 -13.37
C ASN A 232 7.74 10.98 -13.98
N GLN A 233 8.87 10.94 -14.69
CA GLN A 233 9.41 12.11 -15.39
C GLN A 233 8.46 12.62 -16.48
N TRP A 234 7.91 11.70 -17.30
CA TRP A 234 6.90 12.06 -18.29
C TRP A 234 5.67 12.69 -17.63
N TYR A 235 5.14 12.06 -16.58
CA TYR A 235 4.00 12.57 -15.82
C TYR A 235 4.25 13.98 -15.30
N ASN A 236 5.42 14.22 -14.69
CA ASN A 236 5.77 15.54 -14.15
C ASN A 236 5.83 16.61 -15.25
N LYS A 237 6.42 16.29 -16.41
CA LYS A 237 6.43 17.21 -17.56
C LYS A 237 5.01 17.55 -18.01
N GLN A 238 4.14 16.55 -18.18
CA GLN A 238 2.75 16.77 -18.57
C GLN A 238 1.98 17.64 -17.56
N ILE A 239 2.17 17.39 -16.26
CA ILE A 239 1.54 18.18 -15.19
C ILE A 239 2.04 19.63 -15.24
N ALA A 240 3.34 19.85 -15.39
CA ALA A 240 3.93 21.19 -15.48
C ALA A 240 3.34 21.97 -16.65
N THR A 241 3.36 21.41 -17.87
CA THR A 241 2.80 22.04 -19.06
C THR A 241 1.30 22.38 -18.93
N ILE A 242 0.48 21.44 -18.37
CA ILE A 242 -0.97 21.68 -18.25
C ILE A 242 -1.28 22.73 -17.18
N LYS A 243 -0.44 22.87 -16.17
CA LYS A 243 -0.60 23.83 -15.06
C LYS A 243 0.07 25.17 -15.30
N GLU A 244 0.84 25.30 -16.35
CA GLU A 244 1.49 26.56 -16.73
C GLU A 244 0.48 27.69 -16.88
N GLY A 245 0.72 28.83 -16.22
CA GLY A 245 -0.17 29.98 -16.20
C GLY A 245 -1.55 29.76 -15.52
N LYS A 246 -1.76 28.65 -14.80
CA LYS A 246 -3.01 28.35 -14.09
C LYS A 246 -2.91 28.64 -12.61
N PRO A 247 -4.03 29.03 -11.96
CA PRO A 247 -4.04 29.32 -10.52
C PRO A 247 -3.67 28.08 -9.69
N GLN A 248 -3.18 28.34 -8.47
CA GLN A 248 -2.87 27.27 -7.50
C GLN A 248 -4.14 26.42 -7.26
N GLY A 249 -4.00 25.09 -7.31
CA GLY A 249 -5.11 24.16 -7.16
C GLY A 249 -5.88 23.85 -8.44
N PHE A 250 -5.46 24.42 -9.60
CA PHE A 250 -6.09 24.10 -10.88
C PHE A 250 -6.14 22.59 -11.13
N TRP A 251 -7.33 22.12 -11.52
CA TRP A 251 -7.61 20.73 -11.84
C TRP A 251 -8.51 20.61 -13.04
N SER A 252 -8.23 19.66 -13.94
CA SER A 252 -9.00 19.43 -15.16
C SER A 252 -9.24 17.93 -15.39
N LYS A 253 -10.20 17.60 -16.26
CA LYS A 253 -10.45 16.21 -16.70
C LYS A 253 -9.20 15.56 -17.31
N ARG A 254 -8.38 16.33 -18.03
CA ARG A 254 -7.09 15.85 -18.60
C ARG A 254 -6.09 15.51 -17.50
N LEU A 255 -5.93 16.39 -16.50
CA LEU A 255 -5.07 16.13 -15.33
C LEU A 255 -5.52 14.89 -14.57
N ALA A 256 -6.83 14.76 -14.34
CA ALA A 256 -7.42 13.59 -13.70
C ALA A 256 -7.07 12.28 -14.44
N ARG A 257 -7.27 12.26 -15.75
CA ARG A 257 -6.98 11.09 -16.61
C ARG A 257 -5.49 10.68 -16.55
N ILE A 258 -4.59 11.65 -16.71
CA ILE A 258 -3.13 11.40 -16.69
C ILE A 258 -2.71 10.89 -15.32
N THR A 259 -3.19 11.52 -14.24
CA THR A 259 -2.90 11.15 -12.85
C THR A 259 -3.37 9.72 -12.57
N GLU A 260 -4.59 9.38 -12.96
CA GLU A 260 -5.12 8.04 -12.70
C GLU A 260 -4.42 6.96 -13.54
N LYS A 261 -4.08 7.26 -14.80
CA LYS A 261 -3.26 6.35 -15.63
C LYS A 261 -1.93 6.04 -14.96
N ARG A 262 -1.21 7.08 -14.51
CA ARG A 262 0.06 6.92 -13.79
C ARG A 262 -0.12 6.13 -12.50
N ASN A 263 -1.13 6.41 -11.70
CA ASN A 263 -1.38 5.72 -10.43
C ASN A 263 -1.69 4.24 -10.62
N ARG A 264 -2.44 3.87 -11.67
CA ARG A 264 -2.66 2.45 -12.04
C ARG A 264 -1.37 1.76 -12.41
N GLN A 265 -0.51 2.38 -13.21
CA GLN A 265 0.78 1.82 -13.58
C GLN A 265 1.70 1.60 -12.37
N MET A 266 1.67 2.51 -11.38
CA MET A 266 2.43 2.33 -10.14
C MET A 266 1.86 1.18 -9.29
N ARG A 267 0.53 1.03 -9.21
CA ARG A 267 -0.10 -0.11 -8.50
C ARG A 267 0.23 -1.44 -9.16
N ASP A 268 0.17 -1.51 -10.48
CA ASP A 268 0.54 -2.70 -11.26
C ASP A 268 2.00 -3.10 -11.00
N ALA A 269 2.92 -2.13 -11.06
CA ALA A 269 4.33 -2.35 -10.77
C ALA A 269 4.56 -2.90 -9.36
N VAL A 270 3.92 -2.33 -8.34
CA VAL A 270 4.00 -2.81 -6.95
C VAL A 270 3.52 -4.26 -6.83
N ASN A 271 2.37 -4.59 -7.45
CA ASN A 271 1.81 -5.94 -7.38
C ASN A 271 2.69 -6.98 -8.11
N LYS A 272 3.16 -6.65 -9.32
CA LYS A 272 4.04 -7.53 -10.10
C LYS A 272 5.36 -7.75 -9.37
N THR A 273 6.00 -6.69 -8.89
CA THR A 273 7.27 -6.79 -8.15
C THR A 273 7.11 -7.59 -6.86
N GLY A 274 6.08 -7.32 -6.07
CA GLY A 274 5.80 -8.11 -4.87
C GLY A 274 5.60 -9.59 -5.18
N ARG A 275 4.90 -9.91 -6.29
CA ARG A 275 4.70 -11.30 -6.72
C ARG A 275 6.01 -11.96 -7.19
N LEU A 276 6.88 -11.24 -7.91
CA LEU A 276 8.19 -11.74 -8.32
C LEU A 276 9.05 -12.15 -7.11
N ILE A 277 9.08 -11.32 -6.07
CA ILE A 277 9.80 -11.63 -4.81
C ILE A 277 9.27 -12.93 -4.19
N ILE A 278 7.95 -13.04 -4.04
CA ILE A 278 7.34 -14.24 -3.43
C ILE A 278 7.54 -15.48 -4.31
N ASN A 279 7.41 -15.36 -5.62
CA ASN A 279 7.67 -16.49 -6.53
C ASN A 279 9.12 -16.99 -6.42
N HIS A 280 10.09 -16.07 -6.25
CA HIS A 280 11.49 -16.44 -5.99
C HIS A 280 11.60 -17.21 -4.66
N CYS A 281 11.00 -16.69 -3.59
CA CYS A 281 11.01 -17.38 -2.30
C CYS A 281 10.39 -18.78 -2.38
N LEU A 282 9.25 -18.92 -3.06
CA LEU A 282 8.58 -20.21 -3.24
C LEU A 282 9.42 -21.19 -4.06
N LYS A 283 10.10 -20.71 -5.12
CA LYS A 283 10.94 -21.53 -5.98
C LYS A 283 12.16 -22.10 -5.26
N TYR A 284 12.78 -21.31 -4.39
CA TYR A 284 14.03 -21.67 -3.73
C TYR A 284 13.89 -22.05 -2.25
N GLY A 285 12.67 -22.27 -1.76
CA GLY A 285 12.42 -22.69 -0.37
C GLY A 285 12.83 -21.67 0.68
N ILE A 286 12.74 -20.37 0.35
CA ILE A 286 13.14 -19.28 1.25
C ILE A 286 12.01 -18.97 2.23
N GLY A 287 12.28 -19.13 3.53
CA GLY A 287 11.31 -18.92 4.60
C GLY A 287 11.29 -17.51 5.20
N THR A 288 12.33 -16.71 4.96
CA THR A 288 12.47 -15.37 5.55
C THR A 288 12.78 -14.31 4.48
N VAL A 289 12.10 -13.17 4.53
CA VAL A 289 12.40 -11.99 3.72
C VAL A 289 12.87 -10.86 4.65
N VAL A 290 14.07 -10.35 4.42
CA VAL A 290 14.70 -9.26 5.19
C VAL A 290 14.69 -8.01 4.33
N PHE A 291 13.99 -6.97 4.73
CA PHE A 291 13.89 -5.71 4.00
C PHE A 291 14.73 -4.63 4.69
N GLY A 292 15.75 -4.11 3.99
CA GLY A 292 16.51 -2.94 4.45
C GLY A 292 15.64 -1.69 4.42
N TRP A 293 15.47 -1.02 5.58
CA TRP A 293 14.60 0.14 5.68
C TRP A 293 15.03 1.08 6.79
N ASN A 294 15.34 2.32 6.43
CA ASN A 294 15.60 3.38 7.42
C ASN A 294 14.33 4.22 7.60
N GLN A 295 13.77 4.20 8.80
CA GLN A 295 12.58 4.97 9.14
C GLN A 295 12.89 6.47 9.07
N GLY A 296 12.08 7.26 8.34
CA GLY A 296 12.29 8.71 8.20
C GLY A 296 13.28 9.15 7.12
N GLN A 297 13.99 8.24 6.46
CA GLN A 297 15.01 8.57 5.44
C GLN A 297 14.51 9.52 4.33
N LYS A 298 13.23 9.43 3.94
CA LYS A 298 12.63 10.33 2.94
C LYS A 298 12.32 11.74 3.46
N GLN A 299 12.31 11.95 4.76
CA GLN A 299 11.98 13.25 5.38
C GLN A 299 13.21 14.10 5.65
N SER A 300 14.39 13.49 5.81
CA SER A 300 15.65 14.13 6.19
C SER A 300 16.71 14.20 5.08
N ILE A 301 16.42 13.66 3.88
CA ILE A 301 17.39 13.64 2.79
C ILE A 301 17.33 14.94 2.00
N GLU A 302 18.36 15.77 2.12
CA GLU A 302 18.65 16.91 1.25
C GLU A 302 19.55 16.50 0.06
N LEU A 303 18.97 15.83 -0.92
CA LEU A 303 19.66 15.46 -2.18
C LEU A 303 19.47 16.50 -3.30
N GLY A 304 19.03 17.71 -2.95
CA GLY A 304 18.62 18.73 -3.90
C GLY A 304 17.23 18.48 -4.53
N THR A 305 16.55 19.57 -4.91
CA THR A 305 15.11 19.57 -5.31
C THR A 305 14.80 18.59 -6.44
N LYS A 306 15.67 18.45 -7.46
CA LYS A 306 15.46 17.53 -8.60
C LYS A 306 15.57 16.05 -8.18
N THR A 307 16.45 15.72 -7.25
CA THR A 307 16.68 14.34 -6.80
C THR A 307 15.62 13.93 -5.79
N ASN A 308 15.23 14.83 -4.88
CA ASN A 308 14.14 14.62 -3.93
C ASN A 308 12.81 14.34 -4.63
N GLN A 309 12.45 15.10 -5.69
CA GLN A 309 11.26 14.83 -6.49
C GLN A 309 11.27 13.44 -7.14
N LYS A 310 12.44 12.96 -7.58
CA LYS A 310 12.58 11.62 -8.18
C LYS A 310 12.43 10.51 -7.13
N PHE A 311 12.99 10.73 -5.95
CA PHE A 311 13.00 9.75 -4.86
C PHE A 311 11.61 9.55 -4.22
N VAL A 312 10.89 10.64 -3.99
CA VAL A 312 9.58 10.62 -3.33
C VAL A 312 8.50 9.93 -4.18
N GLN A 313 8.63 9.92 -5.50
CA GLN A 313 7.58 9.41 -6.39
C GLN A 313 7.62 7.90 -6.67
N ILE A 314 8.68 7.20 -6.28
CA ILE A 314 8.75 5.74 -6.39
C ILE A 314 8.03 5.11 -5.20
N PRO A 315 7.04 4.22 -5.41
CA PRO A 315 6.17 3.73 -4.34
C PRO A 315 6.82 2.61 -3.51
N THR A 316 8.07 2.80 -3.01
CA THR A 316 8.83 1.76 -2.29
C THR A 316 8.17 1.37 -0.96
N ALA A 317 7.64 2.33 -0.19
CA ALA A 317 6.91 2.00 1.05
C ALA A 317 5.69 1.10 0.79
N ARG A 318 4.90 1.40 -0.27
CA ARG A 318 3.77 0.54 -0.67
C ARG A 318 4.23 -0.84 -1.15
N LEU A 319 5.40 -0.91 -1.78
CA LEU A 319 5.98 -2.20 -2.20
C LEU A 319 6.41 -3.02 -0.99
N LYS A 320 7.06 -2.41 0.00
CA LYS A 320 7.43 -3.04 1.27
C LYS A 320 6.19 -3.64 1.96
N GLU A 321 5.15 -2.82 2.16
CA GLU A 321 3.87 -3.26 2.73
C GLU A 321 3.23 -4.40 1.92
N ARG A 322 3.34 -4.34 0.59
CA ARG A 322 2.80 -5.39 -0.28
C ARG A 322 3.56 -6.70 -0.14
N ILE A 323 4.88 -6.66 -0.05
CA ILE A 323 5.74 -7.83 0.19
C ILE A 323 5.39 -8.44 1.55
N GLU A 324 5.30 -7.63 2.61
CA GLU A 324 4.90 -8.07 3.95
C GLU A 324 3.53 -8.77 3.95
N GLN A 325 2.51 -8.17 3.30
CA GLN A 325 1.19 -8.79 3.14
C GLN A 325 1.26 -10.14 2.44
N LEU A 326 2.09 -10.25 1.40
CA LEU A 326 2.27 -11.50 0.67
C LEU A 326 3.06 -12.53 1.51
N CYS A 327 4.08 -12.12 2.26
CA CYS A 327 4.76 -13.00 3.21
C CYS A 327 3.76 -13.59 4.21
N ASN A 328 2.92 -12.76 4.82
CA ASN A 328 1.86 -13.21 5.74
C ASN A 328 0.87 -14.17 5.07
N LEU A 329 0.54 -13.95 3.78
CA LEU A 329 -0.36 -14.83 3.02
C LEU A 329 0.23 -16.22 2.79
N TYR A 330 1.54 -16.30 2.53
CA TYR A 330 2.26 -17.54 2.25
C TYR A 330 2.92 -18.17 3.47
N GLY A 331 2.81 -17.56 4.65
CA GLY A 331 3.42 -18.08 5.88
C GLY A 331 4.93 -17.85 5.95
N LEU A 332 5.47 -16.91 5.15
CA LEU A 332 6.87 -16.50 5.21
C LEU A 332 7.07 -15.49 6.35
N GLN A 333 8.25 -15.49 6.94
CA GLN A 333 8.64 -14.46 7.90
C GLN A 333 9.07 -13.20 7.17
N PHE A 334 8.58 -12.03 7.60
CA PHE A 334 9.03 -10.72 7.11
C PHE A 334 9.74 -9.98 8.25
N ILE A 335 10.94 -9.47 7.97
CA ILE A 335 11.78 -8.74 8.92
C ILE A 335 12.21 -7.43 8.29
N GLU A 336 12.03 -6.35 9.01
CA GLU A 336 12.57 -5.04 8.67
C GLU A 336 13.86 -4.81 9.48
N THR A 337 14.92 -4.37 8.83
CA THR A 337 16.19 -4.05 9.48
C THR A 337 16.74 -2.73 8.97
N GLU A 338 17.46 -2.00 9.81
CA GLU A 338 18.12 -0.77 9.40
C GLU A 338 19.27 -1.09 8.44
N GLU A 339 19.52 -0.21 7.47
CA GLU A 339 20.48 -0.40 6.38
C GLU A 339 21.71 0.50 6.47
N SER A 340 21.95 1.16 7.62
CA SER A 340 23.09 2.07 7.79
C SER A 340 24.41 1.33 7.55
N TYR A 341 25.31 1.99 6.84
CA TYR A 341 26.66 1.52 6.49
C TYR A 341 26.73 0.27 5.59
N THR A 342 25.60 -0.37 5.23
CA THR A 342 25.62 -1.58 4.37
C THR A 342 26.16 -1.32 2.97
N SER A 343 26.02 -0.12 2.43
CA SER A 343 26.57 0.28 1.13
C SER A 343 28.06 0.65 1.18
N GLN A 344 28.63 0.86 2.38
CA GLN A 344 30.02 1.21 2.58
C GLN A 344 30.87 -0.02 2.90
N ALA A 345 30.42 -0.87 3.80
CA ALA A 345 31.12 -2.08 4.24
C ALA A 345 31.31 -3.10 3.10
N SER A 346 32.43 -3.81 3.12
CA SER A 346 32.69 -4.92 2.22
C SER A 346 32.16 -6.24 2.77
N PHE A 347 31.24 -6.87 2.03
CA PHE A 347 30.73 -8.18 2.38
C PHE A 347 31.80 -9.26 2.23
N LEU A 348 32.57 -9.23 1.14
CA LEU A 348 33.59 -10.24 0.83
C LEU A 348 34.77 -10.21 1.79
N ASP A 349 35.11 -9.02 2.32
CA ASP A 349 36.21 -8.86 3.28
C ASP A 349 35.72 -9.01 4.73
N ASN A 350 34.47 -9.38 4.91
CA ASN A 350 33.83 -9.61 6.20
C ASN A 350 33.86 -8.40 7.16
N ASP A 351 33.75 -7.18 6.65
CA ASP A 351 33.74 -5.97 7.46
C ASP A 351 32.67 -6.02 8.56
N PHE A 352 33.03 -5.50 9.75
CA PHE A 352 32.04 -5.16 10.76
C PHE A 352 31.09 -4.08 10.23
N ILE A 353 29.79 -4.18 10.48
CA ILE A 353 28.78 -3.20 10.02
C ILE A 353 28.19 -2.50 11.23
N PRO A 354 28.50 -1.23 11.49
CA PRO A 354 27.96 -0.49 12.62
C PRO A 354 26.45 -0.34 12.56
N ILE A 355 25.83 -0.12 13.72
CA ILE A 355 24.45 0.32 13.87
C ILE A 355 24.41 1.86 13.75
N TYR A 356 23.28 2.41 13.31
CA TYR A 356 23.11 3.86 13.23
C TYR A 356 23.29 4.52 14.61
N GLY A 357 24.17 5.52 14.67
CA GLY A 357 24.50 6.21 15.93
C GLY A 357 25.58 5.54 16.78
N GLU A 358 26.01 4.33 16.44
CA GLU A 358 27.02 3.54 17.18
C GLU A 358 28.27 3.26 16.33
N LYS A 359 28.54 4.10 15.33
CA LYS A 359 29.74 3.97 14.49
C LYS A 359 30.98 4.30 15.31
N PRO A 360 31.96 3.36 15.45
CA PRO A 360 33.24 3.67 16.09
C PRO A 360 33.99 4.77 15.30
N ASP A 361 34.67 5.68 16.01
CA ASP A 361 35.40 6.80 15.40
C ASP A 361 36.48 6.35 14.39
N ASN A 362 37.11 5.22 14.65
CA ASN A 362 38.15 4.63 13.79
C ASN A 362 37.61 3.60 12.79
N TRP A 363 36.27 3.48 12.62
CA TRP A 363 35.72 2.51 11.68
C TRP A 363 35.87 3.01 10.24
N GLU A 364 36.57 2.23 9.44
CA GLU A 364 36.69 2.42 7.99
C GLU A 364 36.35 1.09 7.28
N PRO A 365 35.67 1.14 6.11
CA PRO A 365 35.44 -0.04 5.29
C PRO A 365 36.74 -0.49 4.62
N SER A 366 36.99 -1.80 4.57
CA SER A 366 38.17 -2.39 3.93
C SER A 366 38.19 -2.22 2.41
N GLY A 367 37.00 -2.17 1.79
CA GLY A 367 36.81 -1.92 0.36
C GLY A 367 36.23 -0.54 0.05
N LYS A 368 36.05 -0.25 -1.23
CA LYS A 368 35.50 1.06 -1.67
C LYS A 368 34.61 0.98 -2.90
N ARG A 369 33.63 1.86 -2.96
CA ARG A 369 32.81 2.07 -4.16
C ARG A 369 33.61 2.91 -5.17
N ILE A 370 34.06 2.31 -6.29
CA ILE A 370 34.86 3.00 -7.29
C ILE A 370 34.06 3.78 -8.32
N LYS A 371 32.86 3.31 -8.64
CA LYS A 371 31.87 4.04 -9.44
C LYS A 371 30.46 3.55 -9.14
N ARG A 372 29.48 4.23 -9.72
CA ARG A 372 28.10 3.80 -9.55
C ARG A 372 27.90 2.35 -10.02
N GLY A 373 27.37 1.49 -9.13
CA GLY A 373 27.11 0.07 -9.38
C GLY A 373 28.33 -0.83 -9.29
N LEU A 374 29.53 -0.32 -8.96
CA LEU A 374 30.77 -1.11 -8.87
C LEU A 374 31.50 -0.86 -7.53
N TYR A 375 31.73 -1.93 -6.81
CA TYR A 375 32.45 -1.95 -5.54
C TYR A 375 33.74 -2.78 -5.68
N LYS A 376 34.83 -2.33 -5.10
CA LYS A 376 36.12 -3.04 -5.06
C LYS A 376 36.40 -3.46 -3.63
N SER A 377 36.55 -4.76 -3.38
CA SER A 377 36.97 -5.30 -2.08
C SER A 377 38.45 -5.00 -1.77
N ALA A 378 38.87 -5.21 -0.53
CA ALA A 378 40.28 -5.11 -0.15
C ALA A 378 41.17 -6.05 -0.97
N ALA A 379 40.72 -7.27 -1.19
CA ALA A 379 41.39 -8.26 -2.02
C ALA A 379 41.38 -7.93 -3.54
N GLY A 380 40.88 -6.74 -3.92
CA GLY A 380 40.86 -6.28 -5.32
C GLY A 380 39.69 -6.79 -6.17
N TYR A 381 38.78 -7.59 -5.64
CA TYR A 381 37.66 -8.12 -6.39
C TYR A 381 36.62 -7.04 -6.72
N LEU A 382 36.13 -7.08 -7.96
CA LEU A 382 35.07 -6.19 -8.42
C LEU A 382 33.72 -6.91 -8.33
N ILE A 383 32.78 -6.31 -7.62
CA ILE A 383 31.42 -6.82 -7.44
C ILE A 383 30.38 -5.72 -7.67
N ASN A 384 29.12 -6.09 -7.83
CA ASN A 384 28.02 -5.14 -7.93
C ASN A 384 27.80 -4.45 -6.56
N ALA A 385 27.87 -3.11 -6.53
CA ALA A 385 27.79 -2.34 -5.30
C ALA A 385 26.44 -2.48 -4.57
N ASP A 386 25.35 -2.62 -5.32
CA ASP A 386 24.02 -2.75 -4.74
C ASP A 386 23.79 -4.20 -4.24
N ALA A 387 24.38 -5.22 -4.91
CA ALA A 387 24.38 -6.60 -4.42
C ALA A 387 25.26 -6.74 -3.14
N ASN A 388 26.38 -6.01 -3.06
CA ASN A 388 27.16 -5.91 -1.82
C ASN A 388 26.31 -5.36 -0.67
N GLY A 389 25.57 -4.26 -0.91
CA GLY A 389 24.64 -3.70 0.08
C GLY A 389 23.58 -4.69 0.54
N ALA A 390 22.95 -5.40 -0.41
CA ALA A 390 21.95 -6.42 -0.09
C ALA A 390 22.54 -7.59 0.73
N ALA A 391 23.74 -8.06 0.40
CA ALA A 391 24.43 -9.10 1.17
C ALA A 391 24.75 -8.63 2.61
N ASN A 392 25.15 -7.37 2.77
CA ASN A 392 25.39 -6.76 4.07
C ASN A 392 24.12 -6.62 4.93
N ILE A 393 22.95 -6.44 4.30
CA ILE A 393 21.66 -6.49 5.01
C ILE A 393 21.41 -7.89 5.61
N LEU A 394 21.72 -8.99 4.88
CA LEU A 394 21.66 -10.36 5.46
C LEU A 394 22.66 -10.50 6.60
N LYS A 395 23.88 -9.99 6.42
CA LYS A 395 24.92 -10.06 7.45
C LYS A 395 24.51 -9.41 8.76
N LYS A 396 23.82 -8.26 8.74
CA LYS A 396 23.31 -7.57 9.93
C LYS A 396 22.35 -8.43 10.76
N VAL A 397 21.64 -9.36 10.16
CA VAL A 397 20.65 -10.21 10.85
C VAL A 397 21.13 -11.66 10.99
N ALA A 398 22.27 -12.03 10.40
CA ALA A 398 22.73 -13.40 10.30
C ALA A 398 22.88 -14.08 11.65
N GLY A 399 23.56 -13.47 12.61
CA GLY A 399 23.74 -14.03 13.96
C GLY A 399 22.42 -14.26 14.69
N ARG A 400 21.50 -13.29 14.60
CA ARG A 400 20.18 -13.38 15.27
C ARG A 400 19.28 -14.47 14.66
N LEU A 401 19.41 -14.72 13.35
CA LEU A 401 18.56 -15.67 12.63
C LEU A 401 19.22 -17.00 12.35
N GLY A 402 20.49 -17.18 12.71
CA GLY A 402 21.26 -18.40 12.40
C GLY A 402 21.44 -18.64 10.91
N LEU A 403 21.67 -17.56 10.12
CA LEU A 403 21.81 -17.68 8.67
C LEU A 403 23.20 -18.18 8.29
N ASP A 404 23.27 -19.16 7.37
CA ASP A 404 24.48 -19.53 6.68
C ASP A 404 24.65 -18.67 5.43
N LEU A 405 25.72 -17.87 5.37
CA LEU A 405 26.06 -16.97 4.25
C LEU A 405 27.19 -17.52 3.35
N SER A 406 27.67 -18.74 3.59
CA SER A 406 28.81 -19.32 2.89
C SER A 406 28.63 -19.40 1.36
N ARG A 407 27.38 -19.55 0.90
CA ARG A 407 27.05 -19.58 -0.54
C ARG A 407 27.04 -18.21 -1.21
N LEU A 408 27.03 -17.11 -0.45
CA LEU A 408 27.13 -15.76 -1.00
C LEU A 408 28.60 -15.44 -1.37
N SER A 409 29.06 -16.09 -2.41
CA SER A 409 30.40 -15.92 -2.93
C SER A 409 30.52 -14.70 -3.87
N ARG A 410 31.74 -14.40 -4.30
CA ARG A 410 32.03 -13.39 -5.32
C ARG A 410 31.15 -13.58 -6.58
N GLY A 411 30.98 -14.81 -7.05
CA GLY A 411 30.16 -15.12 -8.24
C GLY A 411 28.72 -14.61 -8.11
N ALA A 412 28.10 -14.86 -6.97
CA ALA A 412 26.74 -14.38 -6.68
C ALA A 412 26.62 -12.86 -6.71
N LEU A 413 27.65 -12.12 -6.27
CA LEU A 413 27.62 -10.67 -6.11
C LEU A 413 28.12 -9.88 -7.33
N THR A 414 28.78 -10.55 -8.30
CA THR A 414 29.40 -9.85 -9.45
C THR A 414 28.37 -9.45 -10.51
N THR A 415 27.50 -10.39 -10.91
CA THR A 415 26.55 -10.22 -12.02
C THR A 415 25.14 -10.59 -11.64
N PRO A 416 24.46 -9.78 -10.80
CA PRO A 416 23.08 -10.07 -10.44
C PRO A 416 22.16 -10.06 -11.67
N LEU A 417 21.24 -11.03 -11.74
CA LEU A 417 20.28 -11.14 -12.84
C LEU A 417 19.37 -9.91 -12.88
N ARG A 418 19.30 -9.22 -14.02
CA ARG A 418 18.41 -8.05 -14.15
C ARG A 418 17.02 -8.48 -14.64
N VAL A 419 16.03 -8.23 -13.78
CA VAL A 419 14.62 -8.55 -14.01
C VAL A 419 13.85 -7.29 -14.41
N ARG A 420 13.07 -7.37 -15.47
CA ARG A 420 12.16 -6.32 -15.95
C ARG A 420 10.72 -6.76 -15.70
N PHE A 421 10.07 -6.26 -14.65
CA PHE A 421 8.71 -6.67 -14.28
C PHE A 421 7.63 -6.32 -15.31
N TRP A 422 7.92 -5.44 -16.26
CA TRP A 422 6.98 -5.03 -17.33
C TRP A 422 7.02 -5.92 -18.56
N THR A 423 7.97 -6.83 -18.66
CA THR A 423 8.10 -7.83 -19.73
C THR A 423 7.76 -9.24 -19.25
N ALA A 424 7.46 -9.40 -17.97
CA ALA A 424 7.12 -10.68 -17.32
C ALA A 424 5.62 -10.93 -17.28
#